data_c98c259626d6751c7327bc5ee8ecfc28
#
_entry.id   c98c259626d6751c7327bc5ee8ecfc28
#
_cell.length_a   1.000
_cell.length_b   1.000
_cell.length_c   1.000
_cell.angle_alpha   90.00
_cell.angle_beta   90.00
_cell.angle_gamma   90.00
#
_symmetry.space_group_name_H-M   'P 1'
#
loop_
_entity.id
_entity.type
_entity.pdbx_description
1 polymer ?
#
loop_
_entity_poly.entity_id
_entity_poly.type
_entity_poly.pdbx_seq_one_letter_code
_entity_poly.pdbx_strand_id
1 'polypeptide(L)'
;MAHYTAPGLSLIADCGFPACYGEKGSMTFTFSTEKLEDFQVKKLQAGIADNIIPADAEAELVFHGKEYCLKAEGKAGHSAFPEGTENAIPLLIRQLTKLPEISDETGKTLQALYKMAVSTNGAPAGINVKDSEFGDLTCCAVSLKENDGKWILTFNIRYPDSADYETMTEKLKKYGAEHKLELNISHHLPSFGFSSDNPVIQKLTEVYNRETGADSKPYAMAGGTYAAKLPNAMPFGISFPDKSAIFEKFPKGHGDYHQPDESVILDQVIRALAIYLMALVEIDETRE
;
A
#
# COMPACT_ATOMS: atom_id res chain seq x y z
N MET A 1 -8.60 16.59 31.43
CA MET A 1 -8.86 16.57 29.98
C MET A 1 -10.18 17.28 29.76
N ALA A 2 -10.25 18.27 28.88
CA ALA A 2 -11.51 18.89 28.50
C ALA A 2 -12.43 17.79 27.94
N HIS A 3 -13.70 17.80 28.30
CA HIS A 3 -14.71 16.90 27.72
C HIS A 3 -14.91 17.31 26.24
N TYR A 4 -14.16 16.65 25.35
CA TYR A 4 -14.35 16.81 23.92
C TYR A 4 -15.54 15.94 23.48
N THR A 5 -16.59 16.58 22.99
CA THR A 5 -17.70 15.87 22.33
C THR A 5 -17.33 15.73 20.84
N ALA A 6 -17.30 14.51 20.34
CA ALA A 6 -17.04 14.26 18.95
C ALA A 6 -18.10 14.97 18.07
N PRO A 7 -17.70 15.65 16.99
CA PRO A 7 -18.66 16.25 16.06
C PRO A 7 -19.52 15.17 15.38
N GLY A 8 -20.73 15.51 14.98
CA GLY A 8 -21.62 14.60 14.24
C GLY A 8 -21.11 14.28 12.84
N LEU A 9 -20.22 15.11 12.29
CA LEU A 9 -19.53 14.94 11.01
C LEU A 9 -18.22 15.73 11.05
N SER A 10 -17.17 15.15 10.49
CA SER A 10 -15.91 15.84 10.19
C SER A 10 -15.56 15.62 8.72
N LEU A 11 -15.29 16.69 7.98
CA LEU A 11 -14.77 16.58 6.62
C LEU A 11 -13.25 16.69 6.65
N ILE A 12 -12.57 15.78 5.95
CA ILE A 12 -11.11 15.65 5.94
C ILE A 12 -10.58 16.06 4.57
N ALA A 13 -9.85 17.17 4.53
CA ALA A 13 -9.29 17.78 3.32
C ALA A 13 -7.93 17.15 2.93
N ASP A 14 -7.88 15.83 2.77
CA ASP A 14 -6.62 15.08 2.58
C ASP A 14 -6.75 13.99 1.51
N CYS A 15 -7.57 14.23 0.49
CA CYS A 15 -7.75 13.28 -0.61
C CYS A 15 -8.13 13.98 -1.92
N GLY A 16 -8.50 13.21 -2.94
CA GLY A 16 -9.11 13.72 -4.17
C GLY A 16 -10.61 13.98 -4.03
N PHE A 17 -11.14 14.87 -4.86
CA PHE A 17 -12.57 14.95 -5.09
C PHE A 17 -13.07 13.77 -5.93
N PRO A 18 -14.38 13.40 -5.88
CA PRO A 18 -15.46 14.07 -5.14
C PRO A 18 -15.49 13.71 -3.64
N ALA A 19 -15.96 12.57 -3.27
CA ALA A 19 -16.01 12.10 -1.88
C ALA A 19 -15.43 10.69 -1.80
N CYS A 20 -14.60 10.45 -0.79
CA CYS A 20 -14.08 9.14 -0.49
C CYS A 20 -14.98 8.50 0.59
N TYR A 21 -15.63 7.37 0.24
CA TYR A 21 -16.48 6.66 1.19
C TYR A 21 -15.73 5.68 2.08
N GLY A 22 -14.46 5.41 1.77
CA GLY A 22 -13.66 4.51 2.59
C GLY A 22 -12.20 4.42 2.21
N GLU A 23 -11.41 3.96 3.15
CA GLU A 23 -9.97 3.77 3.02
C GLU A 23 -9.62 2.32 3.29
N LYS A 24 -8.78 1.73 2.43
CA LYS A 24 -8.24 0.40 2.68
C LYS A 24 -7.38 0.39 3.94
N GLY A 25 -7.46 -0.69 4.68
CA GLY A 25 -6.51 -0.98 5.73
C GLY A 25 -5.12 -1.21 5.16
N SER A 26 -4.11 -0.99 6.00
CA SER A 26 -2.73 -1.26 5.65
C SER A 26 -2.03 -2.09 6.71
N MET A 27 -1.17 -3.00 6.25
CA MET A 27 -0.33 -3.80 7.14
C MET A 27 1.05 -3.96 6.51
N THR A 28 2.09 -3.81 7.33
CA THR A 28 3.45 -4.17 6.96
C THR A 28 3.90 -5.32 7.84
N PHE A 29 4.38 -6.39 7.21
CA PHE A 29 4.91 -7.54 7.93
C PHE A 29 6.18 -8.06 7.28
N THR A 30 6.93 -8.85 8.03
CA THR A 30 8.12 -9.56 7.54
C THR A 30 7.96 -11.06 7.71
N PHE A 31 8.51 -11.80 6.74
CA PHE A 31 8.92 -13.18 6.95
C PHE A 31 10.44 -13.21 7.08
N SER A 32 10.91 -13.77 8.21
CA SER A 32 12.33 -14.00 8.45
C SER A 32 12.62 -15.50 8.40
N THR A 33 13.68 -15.90 7.69
CA THR A 33 14.12 -17.29 7.64
C THR A 33 14.86 -17.66 8.94
N GLU A 34 15.04 -18.96 9.20
CA GLU A 34 16.18 -19.42 9.98
C GLU A 34 17.47 -19.05 9.26
N LYS A 35 18.61 -19.23 9.92
CA LYS A 35 19.90 -18.96 9.29
C LYS A 35 20.13 -19.90 8.11
N LEU A 36 20.37 -19.35 6.93
CA LEU A 36 20.63 -20.12 5.71
C LEU A 36 22.13 -20.43 5.62
N GLU A 37 22.53 -21.56 6.21
CA GLU A 37 23.95 -21.95 6.34
C GLU A 37 24.64 -22.23 4.98
N ASP A 38 23.89 -22.47 3.91
CA ASP A 38 24.42 -22.64 2.56
C ASP A 38 25.14 -21.38 2.05
N PHE A 39 24.78 -20.21 2.56
CA PHE A 39 25.25 -18.93 2.05
C PHE A 39 26.09 -18.15 3.08
N GLN A 40 27.25 -17.70 2.66
CA GLN A 40 27.95 -16.60 3.33
C GLN A 40 27.59 -15.30 2.58
N VAL A 41 26.62 -14.58 3.10
CA VAL A 41 26.12 -13.36 2.45
C VAL A 41 27.06 -12.21 2.77
N LYS A 42 27.58 -11.52 1.73
CA LYS A 42 28.32 -10.27 1.82
C LYS A 42 27.40 -9.07 1.66
N LYS A 43 26.40 -9.22 0.79
CA LYS A 43 25.38 -8.22 0.51
C LYS A 43 24.08 -8.91 0.06
N LEU A 44 22.95 -8.49 0.59
CA LEU A 44 21.62 -8.85 0.11
C LEU A 44 20.74 -7.64 0.29
N GLN A 45 20.31 -7.03 -0.80
CA GLN A 45 19.57 -5.78 -0.75
C GLN A 45 18.56 -5.67 -1.89
N ALA A 46 17.32 -5.32 -1.53
CA ALA A 46 16.31 -4.81 -2.43
C ALA A 46 15.35 -3.90 -1.66
N GLY A 47 14.82 -2.87 -2.34
CA GLY A 47 13.82 -1.95 -1.78
C GLY A 47 14.42 -0.84 -0.92
N ILE A 48 13.78 0.33 -1.03
CA ILE A 48 14.18 1.57 -0.34
C ILE A 48 13.04 2.18 0.49
N ALA A 49 11.80 1.71 0.28
CA ALA A 49 10.62 2.23 0.97
C ALA A 49 9.57 1.11 1.15
N ASP A 50 8.80 1.19 2.24
CA ASP A 50 7.85 0.15 2.64
C ASP A 50 6.58 0.06 1.78
N ASN A 51 6.42 0.95 0.81
CA ASN A 51 5.26 1.00 -0.09
C ASN A 51 5.63 0.99 -1.57
N ILE A 52 6.91 0.75 -1.90
CA ILE A 52 7.41 0.71 -3.27
C ILE A 52 7.86 -0.71 -3.63
N ILE A 53 7.35 -1.24 -4.74
CA ILE A 53 7.85 -2.46 -5.37
C ILE A 53 9.21 -2.14 -5.97
N PRO A 54 10.30 -2.82 -5.60
CA PRO A 54 11.64 -2.48 -6.08
C PRO A 54 11.88 -2.91 -7.52
N ALA A 55 12.54 -2.03 -8.29
CA ALA A 55 13.04 -2.33 -9.62
C ALA A 55 14.42 -3.02 -9.60
N ASP A 56 15.14 -2.91 -8.49
CA ASP A 56 16.50 -3.43 -8.38
C ASP A 56 16.62 -4.34 -7.16
N ALA A 57 17.35 -5.45 -7.34
CA ALA A 57 17.73 -6.36 -6.28
C ALA A 57 19.13 -6.94 -6.55
N GLU A 58 19.93 -7.07 -5.52
CA GLU A 58 21.30 -7.60 -5.65
C GLU A 58 21.68 -8.52 -4.50
N ALA A 59 22.51 -9.50 -4.80
CA ALA A 59 23.12 -10.39 -3.82
C ALA A 59 24.60 -10.62 -4.17
N GLU A 60 25.46 -10.42 -3.18
CA GLU A 60 26.85 -10.86 -3.20
C GLU A 60 27.01 -11.91 -2.11
N LEU A 61 27.39 -13.12 -2.47
CA LEU A 61 27.48 -14.24 -1.54
C LEU A 61 28.55 -15.23 -1.96
N VAL A 62 29.04 -16.00 -0.98
CA VAL A 62 29.87 -17.18 -1.22
C VAL A 62 28.99 -18.41 -0.99
N PHE A 63 29.00 -19.31 -1.95
CA PHE A 63 28.29 -20.58 -1.93
C PHE A 63 29.22 -21.70 -2.42
N HIS A 64 29.44 -22.73 -1.60
CA HIS A 64 30.44 -23.80 -1.83
C HIS A 64 31.81 -23.28 -2.22
N GLY A 65 32.27 -22.21 -1.55
CA GLY A 65 33.60 -21.61 -1.79
C GLY A 65 33.72 -20.78 -3.09
N LYS A 66 32.63 -20.61 -3.84
CA LYS A 66 32.59 -19.76 -5.05
C LYS A 66 31.86 -18.47 -4.75
N GLU A 67 32.36 -17.36 -5.26
CA GLU A 67 31.71 -16.05 -5.18
C GLU A 67 30.65 -15.90 -6.28
N TYR A 68 29.50 -15.36 -5.89
CA TYR A 68 28.40 -15.03 -6.79
C TYR A 68 28.01 -13.57 -6.57
N CYS A 69 27.86 -12.84 -7.68
CA CYS A 69 27.29 -11.51 -7.73
C CYS A 69 26.07 -11.58 -8.64
N LEU A 70 24.88 -11.54 -8.04
CA LEU A 70 23.61 -11.68 -8.72
C LEU A 70 22.89 -10.35 -8.69
N LYS A 71 22.31 -9.96 -9.83
CA LYS A 71 21.48 -8.76 -9.96
C LYS A 71 20.20 -9.11 -10.67
N ALA A 72 19.14 -8.45 -10.27
CA ALA A 72 17.85 -8.53 -10.93
C ALA A 72 17.31 -7.12 -11.15
N GLU A 73 16.80 -6.88 -12.34
CA GLU A 73 16.19 -5.62 -12.75
C GLU A 73 14.73 -5.88 -13.12
N GLY A 74 13.86 -5.01 -12.67
CA GLY A 74 12.43 -5.04 -12.89
C GLY A 74 11.88 -3.64 -13.20
N LYS A 75 10.66 -3.37 -12.74
CA LYS A 75 9.98 -2.08 -12.92
C LYS A 75 9.29 -1.68 -11.64
N ALA A 76 9.74 -0.59 -11.02
CA ALA A 76 9.18 -0.06 -9.79
C ALA A 76 7.74 0.41 -9.95
N GLY A 77 7.02 0.43 -8.83
CA GLY A 77 5.71 1.03 -8.70
C GLY A 77 5.20 0.99 -7.27
N HIS A 78 4.05 1.62 -7.04
CA HIS A 78 3.45 1.65 -5.71
C HIS A 78 2.79 0.30 -5.39
N SER A 79 3.02 -0.25 -4.18
CA SER A 79 2.51 -1.57 -3.76
C SER A 79 0.98 -1.69 -3.71
N ALA A 80 0.27 -0.56 -3.59
CA ALA A 80 -1.18 -0.52 -3.69
C ALA A 80 -1.73 -0.66 -5.12
N PHE A 81 -0.88 -0.43 -6.14
CA PHE A 81 -1.21 -0.48 -7.55
C PHE A 81 -0.13 -1.25 -8.31
N PRO A 82 -0.06 -2.58 -8.10
CA PRO A 82 1.04 -3.40 -8.63
C PRO A 82 0.96 -3.66 -10.14
N GLU A 83 -0.13 -3.27 -10.80
CA GLU A 83 -0.33 -3.51 -12.22
C GLU A 83 0.74 -2.81 -13.06
N GLY A 84 1.31 -3.55 -13.99
CA GLY A 84 2.37 -3.05 -14.88
C GLY A 84 3.73 -2.84 -14.20
N THR A 85 3.91 -3.31 -12.96
CA THR A 85 5.21 -3.41 -12.29
C THR A 85 5.86 -4.77 -12.53
N GLU A 86 7.16 -4.87 -12.30
CA GLU A 86 7.92 -6.13 -12.26
C GLU A 86 8.84 -6.09 -11.04
N ASN A 87 8.56 -6.93 -10.06
CA ASN A 87 9.30 -6.93 -8.80
C ASN A 87 10.66 -7.63 -8.94
N ALA A 88 11.76 -6.93 -8.65
CA ALA A 88 13.09 -7.47 -8.74
C ALA A 88 13.40 -8.56 -7.68
N ILE A 89 12.71 -8.55 -6.53
CA ILE A 89 12.93 -9.52 -5.44
C ILE A 89 12.68 -10.97 -5.90
N PRO A 90 11.50 -11.34 -6.43
CA PRO A 90 11.30 -12.71 -6.91
C PRO A 90 12.23 -13.08 -8.07
N LEU A 91 12.65 -12.13 -8.92
CA LEU A 91 13.61 -12.38 -9.97
C LEU A 91 14.98 -12.79 -9.39
N LEU A 92 15.46 -12.09 -8.34
CA LEU A 92 16.68 -12.44 -7.62
C LEU A 92 16.56 -13.79 -6.91
N ILE A 93 15.48 -14.04 -6.17
CA ILE A 93 15.27 -15.32 -5.47
C ILE A 93 15.25 -16.48 -6.48
N ARG A 94 14.64 -16.29 -7.65
CA ARG A 94 14.64 -17.28 -8.72
C ARG A 94 16.03 -17.60 -9.27
N GLN A 95 16.96 -16.64 -9.30
CA GLN A 95 18.35 -16.91 -9.68
C GLN A 95 19.03 -17.76 -8.62
N LEU A 96 18.80 -17.46 -7.34
CA LEU A 96 19.38 -18.20 -6.22
C LEU A 96 18.89 -19.67 -6.16
N THR A 97 17.60 -19.92 -6.44
CA THR A 97 17.07 -21.30 -6.49
C THR A 97 17.64 -22.16 -7.61
N LYS A 98 18.36 -21.57 -8.56
CA LYS A 98 19.02 -22.28 -9.66
C LYS A 98 20.51 -22.59 -9.40
N LEU A 99 21.05 -22.17 -8.25
CA LEU A 99 22.41 -22.51 -7.89
C LEU A 99 22.54 -24.02 -7.69
N PRO A 100 23.61 -24.66 -8.21
CA PRO A 100 23.78 -26.10 -8.12
C PRO A 100 24.02 -26.52 -6.66
N GLU A 101 23.54 -27.70 -6.29
CA GLU A 101 23.81 -28.33 -4.98
C GLU A 101 23.27 -27.54 -3.76
N ILE A 102 22.23 -26.72 -3.94
CA ILE A 102 21.52 -26.10 -2.81
C ILE A 102 20.89 -27.19 -1.94
N SER A 103 20.97 -27.04 -0.62
CA SER A 103 20.33 -28.01 0.28
C SER A 103 18.79 -28.02 0.08
N ASP A 104 18.17 -29.17 0.29
CA ASP A 104 16.71 -29.32 0.19
C ASP A 104 15.98 -28.36 1.12
N GLU A 105 16.53 -28.06 2.29
CA GLU A 105 15.95 -27.17 3.27
C GLU A 105 16.00 -25.71 2.79
N THR A 106 17.15 -25.22 2.39
CA THR A 106 17.30 -23.89 1.80
C THR A 106 16.45 -23.74 0.54
N GLY A 107 16.45 -24.75 -0.32
CA GLY A 107 15.64 -24.77 -1.53
C GLY A 107 14.14 -24.61 -1.25
N LYS A 108 13.58 -25.33 -0.24
CA LYS A 108 12.19 -25.21 0.19
C LYS A 108 11.88 -23.82 0.75
N THR A 109 12.78 -23.26 1.57
CA THR A 109 12.64 -21.93 2.15
C THR A 109 12.64 -20.85 1.07
N LEU A 110 13.61 -20.88 0.14
CA LEU A 110 13.65 -19.94 -0.98
C LEU A 110 12.42 -20.07 -1.88
N GLN A 111 11.91 -21.29 -2.10
CA GLN A 111 10.71 -21.51 -2.89
C GLN A 111 9.45 -20.92 -2.20
N ALA A 112 9.36 -20.99 -0.88
CA ALA A 112 8.26 -20.35 -0.14
C ALA A 112 8.33 -18.83 -0.23
N LEU A 113 9.51 -18.24 -0.02
CA LEU A 113 9.72 -16.80 -0.20
C LEU A 113 9.41 -16.36 -1.64
N TYR A 114 9.85 -17.12 -2.63
CA TYR A 114 9.56 -16.86 -4.04
C TYR A 114 8.07 -16.81 -4.33
N LYS A 115 7.32 -17.83 -3.87
CA LYS A 115 5.86 -17.90 -4.08
C LYS A 115 5.13 -16.69 -3.51
N MET A 116 5.51 -16.27 -2.31
CA MET A 116 4.94 -15.06 -1.70
C MET A 116 5.36 -13.80 -2.43
N ALA A 117 6.64 -13.67 -2.81
CA ALA A 117 7.18 -12.48 -3.44
C ALA A 117 6.68 -12.23 -4.86
N VAL A 118 6.37 -13.30 -5.63
CA VAL A 118 5.81 -13.19 -6.97
C VAL A 118 4.32 -12.87 -6.97
N SER A 119 3.64 -13.17 -5.86
CA SER A 119 2.22 -12.87 -5.70
C SER A 119 2.02 -11.40 -5.33
N THR A 120 1.06 -10.76 -5.97
CA THR A 120 0.66 -9.38 -5.66
C THR A 120 -0.60 -9.28 -4.80
N ASN A 121 -1.18 -10.43 -4.40
CA ASN A 121 -2.44 -10.49 -3.65
C ASN A 121 -2.42 -11.45 -2.44
N GLY A 122 -1.25 -12.05 -2.12
CA GLY A 122 -1.11 -12.94 -0.97
C GLY A 122 -1.78 -14.32 -1.12
N ALA A 123 -2.13 -14.73 -2.35
CA ALA A 123 -2.77 -16.02 -2.62
C ALA A 123 -2.02 -17.24 -2.04
N PRO A 124 -0.68 -17.31 -2.03
CA PRO A 124 0.04 -18.43 -1.45
C PRO A 124 -0.25 -18.66 0.04
N ALA A 125 -0.51 -17.58 0.79
CA ALA A 125 -0.92 -17.66 2.20
C ALA A 125 -2.46 -17.73 2.38
N GLY A 126 -3.23 -17.69 1.29
CA GLY A 126 -4.69 -17.74 1.32
C GLY A 126 -5.36 -16.47 1.86
N ILE A 127 -4.69 -15.32 1.76
CA ILE A 127 -5.21 -14.02 2.24
C ILE A 127 -5.82 -13.17 1.13
N ASN A 128 -5.85 -13.67 -0.11
CA ASN A 128 -6.39 -12.97 -1.27
C ASN A 128 -7.91 -12.76 -1.15
N VAL A 129 -8.31 -11.54 -0.88
CA VAL A 129 -9.71 -11.11 -0.82
C VAL A 129 -10.03 -10.30 -2.06
N LYS A 130 -11.18 -10.58 -2.68
CA LYS A 130 -11.74 -9.77 -3.77
C LYS A 130 -12.87 -8.91 -3.23
N ASP A 131 -12.88 -7.66 -3.64
CA ASP A 131 -13.87 -6.69 -3.21
C ASP A 131 -14.16 -5.70 -4.33
N SER A 132 -15.43 -5.58 -4.71
CA SER A 132 -15.87 -4.71 -5.81
C SER A 132 -16.02 -3.25 -5.42
N GLU A 133 -16.15 -2.94 -4.12
CA GLU A 133 -16.33 -1.57 -3.63
C GLU A 133 -14.99 -0.94 -3.28
N PHE A 134 -14.18 -1.61 -2.45
CA PHE A 134 -12.86 -1.12 -2.04
C PHE A 134 -11.72 -1.54 -3.00
N GLY A 135 -12.01 -2.45 -3.94
CA GLY A 135 -11.00 -3.10 -4.78
C GLY A 135 -10.24 -4.21 -4.03
N ASP A 136 -9.65 -5.12 -4.79
CA ASP A 136 -9.01 -6.34 -4.31
C ASP A 136 -7.85 -6.07 -3.32
N LEU A 137 -7.60 -7.01 -2.42
CA LEU A 137 -6.42 -6.99 -1.56
C LEU A 137 -5.13 -7.03 -2.40
N THR A 138 -4.18 -6.14 -2.07
CA THR A 138 -2.80 -6.22 -2.59
C THR A 138 -1.83 -6.64 -1.48
N CYS A 139 -0.86 -7.49 -1.81
CA CYS A 139 0.21 -7.94 -0.93
C CYS A 139 1.50 -8.06 -1.74
N CYS A 140 2.38 -7.09 -1.60
CA CYS A 140 3.59 -6.99 -2.41
C CYS A 140 4.85 -7.05 -1.55
N ALA A 141 5.84 -7.82 -2.00
CA ALA A 141 7.19 -7.77 -1.44
C ALA A 141 7.82 -6.41 -1.76
N VAL A 142 8.32 -5.70 -0.75
CA VAL A 142 8.82 -4.33 -0.88
C VAL A 142 10.28 -4.18 -0.47
N SER A 143 10.82 -5.08 0.35
CA SER A 143 12.24 -5.12 0.64
C SER A 143 12.73 -6.52 0.96
N LEU A 144 14.00 -6.78 0.65
CA LEU A 144 14.74 -8.00 1.02
C LEU A 144 16.09 -7.59 1.56
N LYS A 145 16.45 -8.08 2.73
CA LYS A 145 17.73 -7.85 3.37
C LYS A 145 18.19 -9.06 4.17
N GLU A 146 19.45 -9.10 4.50
CA GLU A 146 20.03 -10.09 5.40
C GLU A 146 20.41 -9.42 6.73
N ASN A 147 20.23 -10.15 7.82
CA ASN A 147 20.72 -9.80 9.15
C ASN A 147 21.06 -11.06 9.94
N ASP A 148 22.31 -11.18 10.39
CA ASP A 148 22.83 -12.32 11.17
C ASP A 148 22.59 -13.71 10.52
N GLY A 149 22.68 -13.78 9.19
CA GLY A 149 22.45 -15.00 8.41
C GLY A 149 20.99 -15.30 8.11
N LYS A 150 20.06 -14.54 8.66
CA LYS A 150 18.61 -14.62 8.36
C LYS A 150 18.25 -13.69 7.22
N TRP A 151 17.43 -14.17 6.33
CA TRP A 151 16.86 -13.33 5.27
C TRP A 151 15.52 -12.80 5.71
N ILE A 152 15.33 -11.50 5.59
CA ILE A 152 14.15 -10.76 6.01
C ILE A 152 13.47 -10.19 4.78
N LEU A 153 12.32 -10.73 4.44
CA LEU A 153 11.48 -10.29 3.34
C LEU A 153 10.29 -9.51 3.88
N THR A 154 10.20 -8.23 3.51
CA THR A 154 9.12 -7.32 3.95
C THR A 154 8.01 -7.26 2.91
N PHE A 155 6.77 -7.29 3.39
CA PHE A 155 5.57 -7.14 2.58
C PHE A 155 4.75 -5.94 3.02
N ASN A 156 4.16 -5.25 2.05
CA ASN A 156 3.11 -4.26 2.27
C ASN A 156 1.77 -4.81 1.77
N ILE A 157 0.75 -4.75 2.63
CA ILE A 157 -0.62 -5.12 2.30
C ILE A 157 -1.50 -3.87 2.28
N ARG A 158 -2.41 -3.82 1.30
CA ARG A 158 -3.60 -2.98 1.32
C ARG A 158 -4.82 -3.87 1.22
N TYR A 159 -5.74 -3.78 2.17
CA TYR A 159 -6.86 -4.71 2.27
C TYR A 159 -8.19 -3.98 2.37
N PRO A 160 -9.26 -4.50 1.71
CA PRO A 160 -10.60 -3.94 1.76
C PRO A 160 -11.26 -4.16 3.13
N ASP A 161 -12.33 -3.45 3.39
CA ASP A 161 -13.10 -3.56 4.64
C ASP A 161 -13.73 -4.95 4.84
N SER A 162 -13.99 -5.68 3.75
CA SER A 162 -14.43 -7.07 3.80
C SER A 162 -13.36 -8.09 4.24
N ALA A 163 -12.10 -7.67 4.36
CA ALA A 163 -11.01 -8.53 4.80
C ALA A 163 -10.82 -8.44 6.32
N ASP A 164 -11.01 -9.57 7.00
CA ASP A 164 -10.83 -9.66 8.45
C ASP A 164 -9.34 -9.76 8.82
N TYR A 165 -8.84 -8.81 9.60
CA TYR A 165 -7.45 -8.73 10.03
C TYR A 165 -6.98 -9.96 10.81
N GLU A 166 -7.80 -10.45 11.74
CA GLU A 166 -7.46 -11.61 12.58
C GLU A 166 -7.30 -12.86 11.71
N THR A 167 -8.26 -13.11 10.81
CA THR A 167 -8.21 -14.21 9.86
C THR A 167 -6.98 -14.13 8.95
N MET A 168 -6.64 -12.93 8.43
CA MET A 168 -5.43 -12.75 7.62
C MET A 168 -4.16 -13.07 8.42
N THR A 169 -4.09 -12.57 9.65
CA THR A 169 -2.94 -12.80 10.53
C THR A 169 -2.76 -14.28 10.87
N GLU A 170 -3.84 -15.00 11.17
CA GLU A 170 -3.79 -16.44 11.41
C GLU A 170 -3.29 -17.23 10.20
N LYS A 171 -3.77 -16.89 9.00
CA LYS A 171 -3.31 -17.50 7.76
C LYS A 171 -1.84 -17.23 7.47
N LEU A 172 -1.35 -16.01 7.72
CA LEU A 172 0.07 -15.66 7.60
C LEU A 172 0.93 -16.43 8.62
N LYS A 173 0.47 -16.55 9.88
CA LYS A 173 1.15 -17.36 10.91
C LYS A 173 1.23 -18.83 10.48
N LYS A 174 0.14 -19.39 9.97
CA LYS A 174 0.09 -20.75 9.46
C LYS A 174 1.09 -20.95 8.32
N TYR A 175 1.09 -20.06 7.32
CA TYR A 175 2.05 -20.11 6.22
C TYR A 175 3.49 -20.06 6.72
N GLY A 176 3.80 -19.15 7.65
CA GLY A 176 5.11 -19.05 8.28
C GLY A 176 5.53 -20.36 8.96
N ALA A 177 4.65 -20.94 9.79
CA ALA A 177 4.92 -22.19 10.50
C ALA A 177 5.16 -23.38 9.54
N GLU A 178 4.39 -23.49 8.46
CA GLU A 178 4.53 -24.54 7.44
C GLU A 178 5.87 -24.46 6.68
N HIS A 179 6.45 -23.27 6.58
CA HIS A 179 7.65 -22.99 5.80
C HIS A 179 8.86 -22.58 6.65
N LYS A 180 8.80 -22.70 7.98
CA LYS A 180 9.86 -22.30 8.92
C LYS A 180 10.24 -20.81 8.76
N LEU A 181 9.23 -19.97 8.56
CA LEU A 181 9.37 -18.52 8.45
C LEU A 181 8.76 -17.86 9.70
N GLU A 182 9.52 -17.01 10.35
CA GLU A 182 9.05 -16.21 11.48
C GLU A 182 8.27 -14.99 10.96
N LEU A 183 7.02 -14.83 11.38
CA LEU A 183 6.18 -13.68 11.07
C LEU A 183 6.37 -12.59 12.11
N ASN A 184 6.64 -11.35 11.66
CA ASN A 184 6.56 -10.17 12.51
C ASN A 184 5.74 -9.09 11.81
N ILE A 185 4.71 -8.56 12.49
CA ILE A 185 3.88 -7.45 12.00
C ILE A 185 4.38 -6.17 12.64
N SER A 186 4.89 -5.24 11.83
CA SER A 186 5.49 -3.98 12.28
C SER A 186 4.55 -2.79 12.21
N HIS A 187 3.52 -2.86 11.36
CA HIS A 187 2.54 -1.79 11.20
C HIS A 187 1.16 -2.38 10.88
N HIS A 188 0.12 -1.80 11.46
CA HIS A 188 -1.28 -2.07 11.13
C HIS A 188 -2.12 -0.81 11.30
N LEU A 189 -2.89 -0.49 10.26
CA LEU A 189 -3.94 0.50 10.27
C LEU A 189 -5.20 -0.19 9.75
N PRO A 190 -6.30 -0.23 10.51
CA PRO A 190 -7.54 -0.87 10.05
C PRO A 190 -8.13 -0.13 8.86
N SER A 191 -8.85 -0.87 8.01
CA SER A 191 -9.76 -0.27 7.03
C SER A 191 -10.90 0.44 7.74
N PHE A 192 -11.47 1.42 7.09
CA PHE A 192 -12.74 1.98 7.52
C PHE A 192 -13.54 2.47 6.30
N GLY A 193 -14.86 2.53 6.46
CA GLY A 193 -15.69 3.07 5.40
C GLY A 193 -17.14 3.27 5.81
N PHE A 194 -17.81 3.94 4.93
CA PHE A 194 -19.26 4.13 4.93
C PHE A 194 -19.84 3.39 3.72
N SER A 195 -21.13 3.15 3.70
CA SER A 195 -21.79 2.73 2.46
C SER A 195 -21.58 3.78 1.37
N SER A 196 -21.29 3.37 0.15
CA SER A 196 -21.23 4.27 -1.01
C SER A 196 -22.55 5.03 -1.21
N ASP A 197 -23.69 4.46 -0.76
CA ASP A 197 -25.03 5.07 -0.81
C ASP A 197 -25.32 5.99 0.40
N ASN A 198 -24.36 6.23 1.28
CA ASN A 198 -24.54 7.12 2.42
C ASN A 198 -25.00 8.51 1.94
N PRO A 199 -26.13 9.07 2.49
CA PRO A 199 -26.69 10.33 2.00
C PRO A 199 -25.69 11.50 2.01
N VAL A 200 -24.79 11.56 3.00
CA VAL A 200 -23.77 12.61 3.07
C VAL A 200 -22.74 12.44 1.95
N ILE A 201 -22.28 11.21 1.69
CA ILE A 201 -21.34 10.90 0.59
C ILE A 201 -21.97 11.28 -0.76
N GLN A 202 -23.24 10.94 -0.98
CA GLN A 202 -23.96 11.29 -2.20
C GLN A 202 -24.09 12.80 -2.33
N LYS A 203 -24.45 13.51 -1.26
CA LYS A 203 -24.58 14.97 -1.25
C LYS A 203 -23.25 15.67 -1.54
N LEU A 204 -22.16 15.23 -0.91
CA LEU A 204 -20.81 15.75 -1.18
C LEU A 204 -20.43 15.59 -2.66
N THR A 205 -20.74 14.41 -3.22
CA THR A 205 -20.48 14.11 -4.64
C THR A 205 -21.33 14.99 -5.57
N GLU A 206 -22.62 15.17 -5.24
CA GLU A 206 -23.54 16.05 -5.99
C GLU A 206 -23.05 17.50 -6.02
N VAL A 207 -22.67 18.05 -4.86
CA VAL A 207 -22.12 19.40 -4.76
C VAL A 207 -20.88 19.55 -5.64
N TYR A 208 -19.92 18.62 -5.53
CA TYR A 208 -18.73 18.66 -6.37
C TYR A 208 -19.05 18.62 -7.86
N ASN A 209 -19.92 17.70 -8.30
CA ASN A 209 -20.28 17.55 -9.71
C ASN A 209 -20.98 18.82 -10.25
N ARG A 210 -21.88 19.42 -9.48
CA ARG A 210 -22.56 20.64 -9.85
C ARG A 210 -21.59 21.82 -10.02
N GLU A 211 -20.66 21.99 -9.06
CA GLU A 211 -19.70 23.12 -9.06
C GLU A 211 -18.59 22.96 -10.09
N THR A 212 -18.34 21.74 -10.53
CA THR A 212 -17.25 21.46 -11.50
C THR A 212 -17.76 21.15 -12.90
N GLY A 213 -19.02 20.78 -13.05
CA GLY A 213 -19.56 20.22 -14.29
C GLY A 213 -19.12 18.77 -14.54
N ALA A 214 -18.57 18.10 -13.53
CA ALA A 214 -18.15 16.70 -13.61
C ALA A 214 -19.34 15.74 -13.45
N ASP A 215 -19.11 14.47 -13.83
CA ASP A 215 -20.00 13.33 -13.56
C ASP A 215 -19.20 12.25 -12.84
N SER A 216 -18.62 12.62 -11.71
CA SER A 216 -17.80 11.75 -10.90
C SER A 216 -18.63 10.93 -9.93
N LYS A 217 -18.13 9.75 -9.55
CA LYS A 217 -18.74 8.90 -8.52
C LYS A 217 -17.89 8.93 -7.25
N PRO A 218 -18.47 8.73 -6.06
CA PRO A 218 -17.70 8.54 -4.85
C PRO A 218 -16.84 7.29 -4.98
N TYR A 219 -15.70 7.25 -4.26
CA TYR A 219 -14.70 6.20 -4.42
C TYR A 219 -14.16 5.73 -3.07
N ALA A 220 -13.58 4.53 -3.05
CA ALA A 220 -12.73 4.06 -1.97
C ALA A 220 -11.26 4.27 -2.31
N MET A 221 -10.46 4.66 -1.33
CA MET A 221 -9.05 4.97 -1.50
C MET A 221 -8.15 3.82 -1.02
N ALA A 222 -7.14 3.50 -1.80
CA ALA A 222 -6.14 2.49 -1.41
C ALA A 222 -5.09 3.02 -0.41
N GLY A 223 -4.99 4.34 -0.26
CA GLY A 223 -4.22 5.03 0.78
C GLY A 223 -5.03 5.26 2.03
N GLY A 224 -4.41 5.84 3.07
CA GLY A 224 -5.08 6.24 4.30
C GLY A 224 -4.80 7.70 4.62
N THR A 225 -5.82 8.38 5.12
CA THR A 225 -5.73 9.72 5.69
C THR A 225 -5.83 9.67 7.21
N TYR A 226 -5.81 10.82 7.84
CA TYR A 226 -6.09 10.89 9.29
C TYR A 226 -7.60 10.73 9.61
N ALA A 227 -8.47 10.58 8.62
CA ALA A 227 -9.89 10.25 8.82
C ALA A 227 -10.06 8.97 9.63
N ALA A 228 -9.25 7.94 9.39
CA ALA A 228 -9.28 6.68 10.14
C ALA A 228 -9.07 6.84 11.67
N LYS A 229 -8.59 8.01 12.13
CA LYS A 229 -8.32 8.30 13.55
C LYS A 229 -9.38 9.19 14.20
N LEU A 230 -10.35 9.65 13.43
CA LEU A 230 -11.37 10.59 13.89
C LEU A 230 -12.78 9.99 13.75
N PRO A 231 -13.64 10.15 14.74
CA PRO A 231 -15.02 9.66 14.64
C PRO A 231 -15.79 10.47 13.61
N ASN A 232 -16.67 9.80 12.87
CA ASN A 232 -17.56 10.39 11.85
C ASN A 232 -16.81 11.24 10.79
N ALA A 233 -15.58 10.87 10.46
CA ALA A 233 -14.76 11.59 9.52
C ALA A 233 -14.94 11.04 8.10
N MET A 234 -15.20 11.93 7.15
CA MET A 234 -15.34 11.62 5.73
C MET A 234 -14.28 12.38 4.92
N PRO A 235 -13.40 11.70 4.21
CA PRO A 235 -12.45 12.36 3.32
C PRO A 235 -13.17 12.99 2.13
N PHE A 236 -12.89 14.29 1.88
CA PHE A 236 -13.52 15.07 0.82
C PHE A 236 -12.54 16.12 0.27
N GLY A 237 -11.95 15.87 -0.88
CA GLY A 237 -11.03 16.82 -1.53
C GLY A 237 -9.76 17.05 -0.67
N ILE A 238 -8.98 18.00 -1.01
CA ILE A 238 -9.07 19.20 -1.86
C ILE A 238 -8.44 19.06 -3.27
N SER A 239 -8.02 17.86 -3.61
CA SER A 239 -7.31 17.63 -4.86
C SER A 239 -8.24 17.48 -6.05
N PHE A 240 -7.87 18.15 -7.14
CA PHE A 240 -8.51 17.97 -8.44
C PHE A 240 -7.69 17.03 -9.33
N PRO A 241 -8.34 16.35 -10.31
CA PRO A 241 -7.62 15.45 -11.23
C PRO A 241 -6.60 16.16 -12.12
N ASP A 242 -6.88 17.42 -12.51
CA ASP A 242 -5.99 18.19 -13.37
C ASP A 242 -4.81 18.77 -12.59
N LYS A 243 -3.62 18.26 -12.87
CA LYS A 243 -2.34 18.69 -12.31
C LYS A 243 -1.38 19.28 -13.37
N SER A 244 -1.88 19.58 -14.57
CA SER A 244 -1.08 20.03 -15.70
C SER A 244 -0.17 21.22 -15.35
N ALA A 245 -0.69 22.20 -14.60
CA ALA A 245 0.07 23.37 -14.18
C ALA A 245 1.24 23.04 -13.22
N ILE A 246 1.20 21.93 -12.50
CA ILE A 246 2.33 21.43 -11.69
C ILE A 246 3.36 20.82 -12.64
N PHE A 247 2.94 19.91 -13.52
CA PHE A 247 3.83 19.18 -14.41
C PHE A 247 4.51 20.08 -15.45
N GLU A 248 3.91 21.22 -15.80
CA GLU A 248 4.52 22.25 -16.64
C GLU A 248 5.64 23.03 -15.92
N LYS A 249 5.57 23.18 -14.61
CA LYS A 249 6.53 23.98 -13.82
C LYS A 249 7.68 23.18 -13.27
N PHE A 250 7.48 21.90 -13.00
CA PHE A 250 8.46 21.04 -12.31
C PHE A 250 8.97 19.95 -13.22
N PRO A 251 10.24 19.54 -13.09
CA PRO A 251 10.77 18.38 -13.80
C PRO A 251 10.07 17.09 -13.35
N LYS A 252 10.15 16.06 -14.17
CA LYS A 252 9.58 14.74 -13.85
C LYS A 252 10.08 14.24 -12.48
N GLY A 253 9.16 13.85 -11.60
CA GLY A 253 9.45 13.38 -10.25
C GLY A 253 9.52 14.51 -9.21
N HIS A 254 9.07 15.72 -9.56
CA HIS A 254 8.96 16.87 -8.67
C HIS A 254 7.57 17.49 -8.72
N GLY A 255 7.19 18.17 -7.65
CA GLY A 255 6.00 19.01 -7.57
C GLY A 255 4.69 18.30 -7.23
N ASP A 256 4.58 17.01 -7.43
CA ASP A 256 3.40 16.21 -7.10
C ASP A 256 3.46 15.68 -5.65
N TYR A 257 2.40 15.04 -5.19
CA TYR A 257 2.31 14.48 -3.83
C TYR A 257 3.48 13.55 -3.52
N HIS A 258 4.04 13.68 -2.31
CA HIS A 258 5.16 12.91 -1.80
C HIS A 258 6.44 13.01 -2.66
N GLN A 259 6.55 14.04 -3.49
CA GLN A 259 7.74 14.32 -4.28
C GLN A 259 8.49 15.56 -3.75
N PRO A 260 9.78 15.72 -4.07
CA PRO A 260 10.47 16.98 -3.83
C PRO A 260 9.70 18.15 -4.44
N ASP A 261 9.75 19.31 -3.80
CA ASP A 261 9.04 20.54 -4.21
C ASP A 261 7.51 20.38 -4.30
N GLU A 262 6.94 19.50 -3.47
CA GLU A 262 5.49 19.30 -3.39
C GLU A 262 4.74 20.63 -3.38
N SER A 263 3.78 20.77 -4.29
CA SER A 263 3.13 22.06 -4.57
C SER A 263 1.63 21.90 -4.79
N VAL A 264 0.90 22.98 -4.55
CA VAL A 264 -0.54 23.06 -4.82
C VAL A 264 -0.83 24.20 -5.79
N ILE A 265 -1.88 24.05 -6.59
CA ILE A 265 -2.37 25.08 -7.50
C ILE A 265 -3.33 25.97 -6.71
N LEU A 266 -2.94 27.23 -6.46
CA LEU A 266 -3.70 28.16 -5.62
C LEU A 266 -5.16 28.32 -6.06
N ASP A 267 -5.41 28.44 -7.37
CA ASP A 267 -6.78 28.58 -7.89
C ASP A 267 -7.64 27.33 -7.59
N GLN A 268 -7.04 26.15 -7.59
CA GLN A 268 -7.73 24.91 -7.19
C GLN A 268 -8.03 24.90 -5.68
N VAL A 269 -7.14 25.42 -4.84
CA VAL A 269 -7.40 25.56 -3.39
C VAL A 269 -8.56 26.52 -3.14
N ILE A 270 -8.60 27.66 -3.83
CA ILE A 270 -9.72 28.63 -3.71
C ILE A 270 -11.03 27.98 -4.18
N ARG A 271 -11.00 27.26 -5.28
CA ARG A 271 -12.17 26.52 -5.78
C ARG A 271 -12.63 25.44 -4.81
N ALA A 272 -11.70 24.69 -4.21
CA ALA A 272 -12.01 23.71 -3.19
C ALA A 272 -12.68 24.34 -1.98
N LEU A 273 -12.22 25.51 -1.52
CA LEU A 273 -12.85 26.25 -0.42
C LEU A 273 -14.31 26.60 -0.73
N ALA A 274 -14.59 27.06 -1.95
CA ALA A 274 -15.98 27.35 -2.37
C ALA A 274 -16.86 26.08 -2.33
N ILE A 275 -16.34 24.95 -2.85
CA ILE A 275 -17.04 23.65 -2.81
C ILE A 275 -17.32 23.23 -1.36
N TYR A 276 -16.35 23.39 -0.45
CA TYR A 276 -16.51 23.08 0.97
C TYR A 276 -17.61 23.93 1.63
N LEU A 277 -17.65 25.24 1.37
CA LEU A 277 -18.66 26.11 1.94
C LEU A 277 -20.07 25.69 1.48
N MET A 278 -20.23 25.37 0.21
CA MET A 278 -21.52 24.91 -0.31
C MET A 278 -21.92 23.54 0.25
N ALA A 279 -20.96 22.63 0.35
CA ALA A 279 -21.19 21.31 0.93
C ALA A 279 -21.63 21.40 2.40
N LEU A 280 -21.02 22.26 3.20
CA LEU A 280 -21.38 22.45 4.60
C LEU A 280 -22.80 23.02 4.75
N VAL A 281 -23.19 24.01 3.92
CA VAL A 281 -24.53 24.58 3.94
C VAL A 281 -25.57 23.52 3.59
N GLU A 282 -25.37 22.78 2.49
CA GLU A 282 -26.35 21.78 2.04
C GLU A 282 -26.45 20.55 2.96
N ILE A 283 -25.36 20.17 3.65
CA ILE A 283 -25.41 19.09 4.65
C ILE A 283 -26.18 19.57 5.90
N ASP A 284 -26.01 20.81 6.31
CA ASP A 284 -26.72 21.36 7.46
C ASP A 284 -28.25 21.42 7.21
N GLU A 285 -28.66 21.87 6.03
CA GLU A 285 -30.06 21.89 5.60
C GLU A 285 -30.74 20.50 5.54
N THR A 286 -29.95 19.42 5.37
CA THR A 286 -30.49 18.05 5.35
C THR A 286 -30.68 17.43 6.73
N ARG A 287 -30.28 18.13 7.80
CA ARG A 287 -30.37 17.66 9.20
C ARG A 287 -31.63 18.19 9.91
N GLU A 288 -32.36 19.14 9.30
CA GLU A 288 -33.65 19.59 9.75
C GLU A 288 -34.79 18.70 9.18
#